data_115bbb8f8b8ce5225be4d2772deae960
#
_entry.id   115bbb8f8b8ce5225be4d2772deae960
#
_cell.length_a   1.000
_cell.length_b   1.000
_cell.length_c   1.000
_cell.angle_alpha   90.00
_cell.angle_beta   90.00
_cell.angle_gamma   90.00
#
_symmetry.space_group_name_H-M   'P 1'
#
loop_
_entity.id
_entity.type
_entity.pdbx_description
1 polymer ?
#
loop_
_entity_poly.entity_id
_entity_poly.type
_entity_poly.pdbx_seq_one_letter_code
_entity_poly.pdbx_strand_id
1 'polypeptide(L)'
;MTLRIETALADIKIATPCLVLDREQIAKNYKNFCHKMKDIDIFYAVKANPHPDVLSLLVSENAYFDCASFQEITLVLAAGSHPSNICFGSTLKKASDIADAYKVGVRYFTFDAKEELQKISDHAPGSSVCCRIITNDFGTGAQWPLNRKFGCDEDMAVDLMSEAGDLGLIPSGISFHVGSQQTEPTAWQAPIAQLSRIFRQLAELGIALDTINIGGGFPTTFGDDAVPDIFTYAKVIKAALNVHFGDKKPRVIAEPGRALVGDAGIIVSEVVLVAQKSSNDSQRWVYLDVGRFHGLAETEGEAIRYRLTVPERQDSATTPAIIAGPTCDSVDTLYEHNPVEMPVALKSGDIVLVHDTGAYTATYSSVGFNGLSPLRVCLVEDVNQMKFPKLQAI
;
A
#
# COMPACT_ATOMS: atom_id res chain seq x y z
N MET A 1 11.94 -2.52 11.27
CA MET A 1 12.78 -2.34 12.48
C MET A 1 13.05 -0.85 12.65
N THR A 2 12.25 -0.19 13.44
CA THR A 2 12.12 1.27 13.57
C THR A 2 13.03 1.89 14.65
N LEU A 3 14.09 1.17 15.04
CA LEU A 3 15.04 1.59 16.10
C LEU A 3 15.59 3.02 15.89
N ARG A 4 15.79 3.43 14.63
CA ARG A 4 16.29 4.77 14.32
C ARG A 4 15.27 5.85 14.66
N ILE A 5 13.99 5.61 14.37
CA ILE A 5 12.90 6.53 14.76
C ILE A 5 12.75 6.57 16.27
N GLU A 6 12.71 5.42 16.94
CA GLU A 6 12.62 5.34 18.41
C GLU A 6 13.79 6.07 19.09
N THR A 7 15.01 5.89 18.58
CA THR A 7 16.19 6.60 19.09
C THR A 7 16.09 8.11 18.87
N ALA A 8 15.60 8.56 17.69
CA ALA A 8 15.43 9.98 17.43
C ALA A 8 14.35 10.63 18.31
N LEU A 9 13.34 9.86 18.71
CA LEU A 9 12.24 10.32 19.55
C LEU A 9 12.53 10.27 21.05
N ALA A 10 13.59 9.58 21.49
CA ALA A 10 13.86 9.34 22.92
C ALA A 10 13.99 10.65 23.73
N ASP A 11 14.55 11.70 23.11
CA ASP A 11 14.82 12.99 23.79
C ASP A 11 14.01 14.15 23.18
N ILE A 12 13.08 13.89 22.26
CA ILE A 12 12.41 14.93 21.47
C ILE A 12 10.89 14.78 21.59
N LYS A 13 10.23 15.87 22.03
CA LYS A 13 8.78 16.00 21.96
C LYS A 13 8.38 16.61 20.64
N ILE A 14 7.71 15.84 19.81
CA ILE A 14 7.05 16.34 18.59
C ILE A 14 5.57 16.58 18.87
N ALA A 15 4.96 17.46 18.10
CA ALA A 15 3.51 17.65 18.18
C ALA A 15 2.80 16.45 17.57
N THR A 16 1.90 15.84 18.33
CA THR A 16 1.10 14.68 17.96
C THR A 16 -0.26 15.07 17.37
N PRO A 17 -0.94 14.19 16.61
CA PRO A 17 -0.36 12.98 16.03
C PRO A 17 0.57 13.28 14.85
N CYS A 18 1.59 12.45 14.65
CA CYS A 18 2.52 12.62 13.54
C CYS A 18 3.08 11.27 13.07
N LEU A 19 3.03 11.01 11.76
CA LEU A 19 3.74 9.91 11.13
C LEU A 19 5.20 10.31 10.89
N VAL A 20 6.13 9.60 11.51
CA VAL A 20 7.58 9.75 11.27
C VAL A 20 8.05 8.65 10.32
N LEU A 21 8.71 9.03 9.22
CA LEU A 21 9.22 8.12 8.20
C LEU A 21 10.75 8.04 8.23
N ASP A 22 11.29 6.83 8.08
CA ASP A 22 12.72 6.57 7.91
C ASP A 22 13.05 6.26 6.44
N ARG A 23 13.66 7.23 5.76
CA ARG A 23 14.06 7.10 4.35
C ARG A 23 15.13 6.02 4.13
N GLU A 24 16.04 5.83 5.09
CA GLU A 24 17.09 4.80 4.96
C GLU A 24 16.47 3.40 5.00
N GLN A 25 15.45 3.19 5.85
CA GLN A 25 14.72 1.92 5.89
C GLN A 25 14.00 1.68 4.57
N ILE A 26 13.33 2.70 3.99
CA ILE A 26 12.67 2.59 2.68
C ILE A 26 13.68 2.21 1.58
N ALA A 27 14.82 2.88 1.52
CA ALA A 27 15.89 2.57 0.55
C ALA A 27 16.40 1.13 0.71
N LYS A 28 16.60 0.70 1.95
CA LYS A 28 17.01 -0.68 2.27
C LYS A 28 15.98 -1.71 1.84
N ASN A 29 14.70 -1.45 2.10
CA ASN A 29 13.60 -2.33 1.71
C ASN A 29 13.54 -2.46 0.18
N TYR A 30 13.59 -1.34 -0.54
CA TYR A 30 13.57 -1.33 -2.00
C TYR A 30 14.75 -2.12 -2.60
N LYS A 31 15.98 -1.86 -2.14
CA LYS A 31 17.17 -2.58 -2.60
C LYS A 31 17.10 -4.08 -2.31
N ASN A 32 16.65 -4.45 -1.11
CA ASN A 32 16.47 -5.85 -0.74
C ASN A 32 15.41 -6.53 -1.61
N PHE A 33 14.28 -5.84 -1.84
CA PHE A 33 13.20 -6.35 -2.69
C PHE A 33 13.69 -6.59 -4.12
N CYS A 34 14.35 -5.61 -4.74
CA CYS A 34 14.93 -5.75 -6.08
C CYS A 34 15.98 -6.87 -6.15
N HIS A 35 16.84 -6.99 -5.13
CA HIS A 35 17.85 -8.05 -5.09
C HIS A 35 17.22 -9.45 -5.03
N LYS A 36 16.19 -9.66 -4.23
CA LYS A 36 15.50 -10.95 -4.08
C LYS A 36 14.60 -11.26 -5.27
N MET A 37 13.95 -10.25 -5.82
CA MET A 37 13.08 -10.32 -7.01
C MET A 37 13.85 -10.06 -8.31
N LYS A 38 15.14 -10.41 -8.36
CA LYS A 38 15.95 -10.26 -9.57
C LYS A 38 15.21 -10.79 -10.80
N ASP A 39 15.27 -10.06 -11.91
CA ASP A 39 14.58 -10.30 -13.18
C ASP A 39 13.07 -9.98 -13.17
N ILE A 40 12.61 -9.26 -12.15
CA ILE A 40 11.24 -8.70 -12.04
C ILE A 40 11.36 -7.18 -11.87
N ASP A 41 10.70 -6.42 -12.71
CA ASP A 41 10.67 -4.98 -12.62
C ASP A 41 9.72 -4.53 -11.49
N ILE A 42 10.22 -3.66 -10.61
CA ILE A 42 9.49 -3.24 -9.43
C ILE A 42 8.82 -1.90 -9.69
N PHE A 43 7.50 -1.90 -9.77
CA PHE A 43 6.65 -0.72 -9.88
C PHE A 43 6.12 -0.38 -8.49
N TYR A 44 6.62 0.67 -7.86
CA TYR A 44 6.14 1.09 -6.56
C TYR A 44 4.68 1.53 -6.63
N ALA A 45 3.80 0.91 -5.85
CA ALA A 45 2.40 1.31 -5.74
C ALA A 45 2.28 2.61 -4.94
N VAL A 46 2.16 3.74 -5.63
CA VAL A 46 2.21 5.11 -5.07
C VAL A 46 1.17 5.33 -3.98
N LYS A 47 -0.02 4.73 -4.13
CA LYS A 47 -1.12 4.78 -3.14
C LYS A 47 -0.71 4.35 -1.73
N ALA A 48 0.35 3.54 -1.58
CA ALA A 48 0.82 3.11 -0.26
C ALA A 48 1.38 4.28 0.56
N ASN A 49 2.19 5.14 -0.08
CA ASN A 49 2.68 6.38 0.52
C ASN A 49 3.18 7.33 -0.57
N PRO A 50 2.41 8.36 -0.96
CA PRO A 50 2.75 9.32 -2.00
C PRO A 50 3.59 10.51 -1.49
N HIS A 51 4.17 10.44 -0.29
CA HIS A 51 4.95 11.54 0.27
C HIS A 51 6.09 11.93 -0.69
N PRO A 52 6.30 13.23 -0.98
CA PRO A 52 7.30 13.68 -1.96
C PRO A 52 8.71 13.14 -1.70
N ASP A 53 9.12 13.02 -0.45
CA ASP A 53 10.46 12.50 -0.10
C ASP A 53 10.58 10.99 -0.35
N VAL A 54 9.48 10.24 -0.19
CA VAL A 54 9.43 8.80 -0.55
C VAL A 54 9.57 8.65 -2.06
N LEU A 55 8.82 9.45 -2.82
CA LEU A 55 8.87 9.40 -4.29
C LEU A 55 10.24 9.82 -4.82
N SER A 56 10.81 10.93 -4.31
CA SER A 56 12.15 11.42 -4.71
C SER A 56 13.25 10.39 -4.40
N LEU A 57 13.16 9.72 -3.25
CA LEU A 57 14.06 8.63 -2.90
C LEU A 57 13.97 7.49 -3.93
N LEU A 58 12.75 7.00 -4.22
CA LEU A 58 12.55 5.89 -5.14
C LEU A 58 12.93 6.25 -6.58
N VAL A 59 12.71 7.50 -7.01
CA VAL A 59 13.22 8.00 -8.30
C VAL A 59 14.75 7.92 -8.34
N SER A 60 15.44 8.31 -7.26
CA SER A 60 16.91 8.22 -7.18
C SER A 60 17.45 6.77 -7.21
N GLU A 61 16.62 5.81 -6.83
CA GLU A 61 16.90 4.37 -6.92
C GLU A 61 16.45 3.76 -8.27
N ASN A 62 16.02 4.58 -9.24
CA ASN A 62 15.52 4.18 -10.56
C ASN A 62 14.27 3.27 -10.51
N ALA A 63 13.37 3.47 -9.57
CA ALA A 63 12.12 2.74 -9.49
C ALA A 63 11.16 3.08 -10.63
N TYR A 64 10.32 2.11 -11.01
CA TYR A 64 9.10 2.34 -11.75
C TYR A 64 7.95 2.60 -10.78
N PHE A 65 6.81 3.11 -11.29
CA PHE A 65 5.69 3.55 -10.47
C PHE A 65 4.36 3.04 -11.01
N ASP A 66 3.55 2.43 -10.14
CA ASP A 66 2.14 2.15 -10.36
C ASP A 66 1.31 3.28 -9.75
N CYS A 67 0.65 4.08 -10.60
CA CYS A 67 -0.16 5.22 -10.22
C CYS A 67 -1.66 4.90 -10.39
N ALA A 68 -2.46 5.20 -9.37
CA ALA A 68 -3.89 4.96 -9.36
C ALA A 68 -4.73 6.17 -9.84
N SER A 69 -4.11 7.33 -10.00
CA SER A 69 -4.77 8.58 -10.43
C SER A 69 -3.80 9.49 -11.20
N PHE A 70 -4.35 10.46 -11.93
CA PHE A 70 -3.53 11.49 -12.58
C PHE A 70 -2.78 12.37 -11.56
N GLN A 71 -3.35 12.56 -10.37
CA GLN A 71 -2.70 13.27 -9.27
C GLN A 71 -1.43 12.53 -8.81
N GLU A 72 -1.48 11.22 -8.68
CA GLU A 72 -0.28 10.42 -8.35
C GLU A 72 0.77 10.49 -9.47
N ILE A 73 0.35 10.43 -10.74
CA ILE A 73 1.25 10.65 -11.90
C ILE A 73 1.95 12.01 -11.77
N THR A 74 1.21 13.06 -11.45
CA THR A 74 1.77 14.41 -11.29
C THR A 74 2.81 14.47 -10.18
N LEU A 75 2.55 13.82 -9.03
CA LEU A 75 3.51 13.74 -7.92
C LEU A 75 4.79 13.01 -8.32
N VAL A 76 4.67 11.89 -9.02
CA VAL A 76 5.81 11.10 -9.48
C VAL A 76 6.66 11.87 -10.52
N LEU A 77 6.02 12.58 -11.44
CA LEU A 77 6.71 13.45 -12.41
C LEU A 77 7.40 14.61 -11.71
N ALA A 78 6.76 15.22 -10.71
CA ALA A 78 7.35 16.29 -9.90
C ALA A 78 8.56 15.80 -9.08
N ALA A 79 8.58 14.53 -8.69
CA ALA A 79 9.75 13.89 -8.05
C ALA A 79 10.90 13.61 -9.03
N GLY A 80 10.71 13.82 -10.35
CA GLY A 80 11.74 13.70 -11.38
C GLY A 80 11.72 12.38 -12.16
N SER A 81 10.69 11.56 -12.04
CA SER A 81 10.55 10.33 -12.84
C SER A 81 10.25 10.64 -14.30
N HIS A 82 10.74 9.79 -15.20
CA HIS A 82 10.35 9.85 -16.61
C HIS A 82 8.97 9.20 -16.84
N PRO A 83 8.10 9.72 -17.73
CA PRO A 83 6.78 9.16 -17.99
C PRO A 83 6.77 7.68 -18.41
N SER A 84 7.83 7.21 -19.08
CA SER A 84 7.98 5.80 -19.46
C SER A 84 8.15 4.83 -18.28
N ASN A 85 8.46 5.36 -17.09
CA ASN A 85 8.59 4.59 -15.87
C ASN A 85 7.26 4.51 -15.09
N ILE A 86 6.16 5.01 -15.66
CA ILE A 86 4.87 5.13 -15.00
C ILE A 86 3.83 4.25 -15.71
N CYS A 87 3.14 3.43 -14.92
CA CYS A 87 1.91 2.75 -15.30
C CYS A 87 0.71 3.48 -14.68
N PHE A 88 -0.35 3.71 -15.47
CA PHE A 88 -1.64 4.12 -14.93
C PHE A 88 -2.46 2.86 -14.59
N GLY A 89 -2.18 2.28 -13.41
CA GLY A 89 -2.62 0.94 -13.02
C GLY A 89 -4.04 0.83 -12.49
N SER A 90 -4.78 1.94 -12.31
CA SER A 90 -6.21 1.87 -11.99
C SER A 90 -7.00 1.33 -13.18
N THR A 91 -7.93 0.38 -12.94
CA THR A 91 -8.79 -0.15 -13.99
C THR A 91 -10.00 0.73 -14.31
N LEU A 92 -10.17 1.83 -13.58
CA LEU A 92 -11.20 2.84 -13.85
C LEU A 92 -10.57 4.24 -13.77
N LYS A 93 -10.81 5.03 -14.79
CA LYS A 93 -10.23 6.37 -14.94
C LYS A 93 -11.25 7.31 -15.59
N LYS A 94 -11.20 8.61 -15.25
CA LYS A 94 -11.93 9.61 -16.03
C LYS A 94 -11.29 9.77 -17.42
N ALA A 95 -12.08 10.04 -18.43
CA ALA A 95 -11.58 10.32 -19.78
C ALA A 95 -10.56 11.49 -19.79
N SER A 96 -10.83 12.54 -19.00
CA SER A 96 -9.90 13.66 -18.82
C SER A 96 -8.55 13.21 -18.25
N ASP A 97 -8.56 12.33 -17.26
CA ASP A 97 -7.34 11.86 -16.61
C ASP A 97 -6.49 10.97 -17.54
N ILE A 98 -7.15 10.19 -18.42
CA ILE A 98 -6.48 9.42 -19.49
C ILE A 98 -5.81 10.39 -20.47
N ALA A 99 -6.55 11.40 -20.96
CA ALA A 99 -6.02 12.40 -21.89
C ALA A 99 -4.84 13.17 -21.29
N ASP A 100 -4.94 13.60 -20.05
CA ASP A 100 -3.87 14.34 -19.36
C ASP A 100 -2.64 13.46 -19.13
N ALA A 101 -2.83 12.19 -18.72
CA ALA A 101 -1.74 11.22 -18.59
C ALA A 101 -1.02 10.98 -19.93
N TYR A 102 -1.79 10.82 -21.01
CA TYR A 102 -1.24 10.68 -22.37
C TYR A 102 -0.45 11.91 -22.81
N LYS A 103 -0.97 13.11 -22.54
CA LYS A 103 -0.34 14.39 -22.86
C LYS A 103 1.03 14.56 -22.15
N VAL A 104 1.15 14.12 -20.92
CA VAL A 104 2.43 14.18 -20.18
C VAL A 104 3.38 13.02 -20.52
N GLY A 105 2.99 12.11 -21.41
CA GLY A 105 3.87 11.08 -21.95
C GLY A 105 3.67 9.67 -21.40
N VAL A 106 2.70 9.42 -20.50
CA VAL A 106 2.37 8.07 -20.04
C VAL A 106 1.77 7.27 -21.19
N ARG A 107 2.19 6.00 -21.35
CA ARG A 107 1.80 5.12 -22.47
C ARG A 107 1.43 3.71 -22.04
N TYR A 108 1.32 3.43 -20.75
CA TYR A 108 0.96 2.11 -20.23
C TYR A 108 -0.24 2.24 -19.31
N PHE A 109 -1.37 1.63 -19.70
CA PHE A 109 -2.66 1.77 -19.03
C PHE A 109 -3.24 0.40 -18.68
N THR A 110 -3.75 0.25 -17.46
CA THR A 110 -4.45 -0.97 -17.02
C THR A 110 -5.96 -0.78 -17.15
N PHE A 111 -6.68 -1.84 -17.54
CA PHE A 111 -8.13 -1.85 -17.68
C PHE A 111 -8.70 -3.24 -17.37
N ASP A 112 -10.03 -3.37 -17.22
CA ASP A 112 -10.72 -4.63 -16.99
C ASP A 112 -12.15 -4.66 -17.57
N ALA A 113 -12.51 -3.67 -18.39
CA ALA A 113 -13.84 -3.54 -18.95
C ALA A 113 -13.78 -2.90 -20.36
N LYS A 114 -14.75 -3.25 -21.20
CA LYS A 114 -14.87 -2.75 -22.58
C LYS A 114 -15.00 -1.22 -22.66
N GLU A 115 -15.81 -0.63 -21.79
CA GLU A 115 -15.99 0.83 -21.77
C GLU A 115 -14.68 1.55 -21.40
N GLU A 116 -13.89 0.98 -20.48
CA GLU A 116 -12.59 1.54 -20.14
C GLU A 116 -11.58 1.42 -21.28
N LEU A 117 -11.58 0.28 -21.99
CA LEU A 117 -10.75 0.06 -23.16
C LEU A 117 -11.06 1.09 -24.26
N GLN A 118 -12.36 1.36 -24.53
CA GLN A 118 -12.78 2.37 -25.48
C GLN A 118 -12.31 3.77 -25.06
N LYS A 119 -12.45 4.15 -23.79
CA LYS A 119 -11.94 5.44 -23.30
C LYS A 119 -10.44 5.59 -23.51
N ILE A 120 -9.66 4.51 -23.29
CA ILE A 120 -8.21 4.55 -23.52
C ILE A 120 -7.92 4.74 -25.01
N SER A 121 -8.62 4.03 -25.90
CA SER A 121 -8.46 4.23 -27.35
C SER A 121 -8.77 5.67 -27.78
N ASP A 122 -9.86 6.24 -27.28
CA ASP A 122 -10.31 7.59 -27.67
C ASP A 122 -9.36 8.70 -27.15
N HIS A 123 -8.74 8.50 -25.98
CA HIS A 123 -7.98 9.56 -25.29
C HIS A 123 -6.47 9.32 -25.16
N ALA A 124 -6.02 8.10 -25.44
CA ALA A 124 -4.61 7.71 -25.41
C ALA A 124 -4.25 6.76 -26.57
N PRO A 125 -4.49 7.14 -27.82
CA PRO A 125 -4.32 6.26 -28.98
C PRO A 125 -2.89 5.74 -29.11
N GLY A 126 -2.74 4.48 -29.54
CA GLY A 126 -1.44 3.81 -29.69
C GLY A 126 -0.73 3.46 -28.38
N SER A 127 -1.41 3.59 -27.24
CA SER A 127 -0.85 3.21 -25.95
C SER A 127 -0.87 1.70 -25.74
N SER A 128 0.08 1.22 -24.92
CA SER A 128 0.12 -0.15 -24.44
C SER A 128 -0.94 -0.36 -23.37
N VAL A 129 -1.65 -1.49 -23.44
CA VAL A 129 -2.71 -1.83 -22.49
C VAL A 129 -2.46 -3.16 -21.80
N CYS A 130 -2.82 -3.23 -20.52
CA CYS A 130 -2.72 -4.40 -19.69
C CYS A 130 -4.10 -4.73 -19.11
N CYS A 131 -4.63 -5.92 -19.41
CA CYS A 131 -5.92 -6.33 -18.90
C CYS A 131 -5.76 -6.96 -17.49
N ARG A 132 -6.55 -6.50 -16.52
CA ARG A 132 -6.57 -7.09 -15.18
C ARG A 132 -7.60 -8.19 -15.08
N ILE A 133 -7.20 -9.36 -14.55
CA ILE A 133 -8.09 -10.50 -14.35
C ILE A 133 -8.47 -10.71 -12.90
N ILE A 134 -9.64 -11.35 -12.69
CA ILE A 134 -10.05 -11.91 -11.40
C ILE A 134 -9.24 -13.18 -11.15
N THR A 135 -8.71 -13.34 -9.96
CA THR A 135 -8.10 -14.60 -9.52
C THR A 135 -9.18 -15.52 -8.94
N ASN A 136 -9.20 -16.79 -9.38
CA ASN A 136 -10.20 -17.75 -8.94
C ASN A 136 -10.02 -18.20 -7.47
N ASP A 137 -8.87 -17.89 -6.89
CA ASP A 137 -8.58 -18.19 -5.48
C ASP A 137 -8.96 -16.97 -4.63
N PHE A 138 -10.02 -17.10 -3.83
CA PHE A 138 -10.49 -16.06 -2.91
C PHE A 138 -9.54 -15.86 -1.72
N GLY A 139 -8.22 -15.97 -1.97
CA GLY A 139 -7.18 -15.48 -1.08
C GLY A 139 -7.29 -15.91 0.37
N THR A 140 -7.18 -17.20 0.64
CA THR A 140 -6.76 -17.63 1.97
C THR A 140 -5.42 -16.94 2.25
N GLY A 141 -5.34 -16.12 3.32
CA GLY A 141 -4.11 -15.42 3.71
C GLY A 141 -4.06 -13.92 3.39
N ALA A 142 -4.95 -13.37 2.56
CA ALA A 142 -5.03 -11.92 2.36
C ALA A 142 -5.90 -11.26 3.45
N GLN A 143 -5.36 -10.28 4.16
CA GLN A 143 -6.14 -9.50 5.13
C GLN A 143 -7.20 -8.64 4.43
N TRP A 144 -6.95 -8.23 3.18
CA TRP A 144 -7.82 -7.36 2.40
C TRP A 144 -8.01 -7.89 0.98
N PRO A 145 -9.05 -8.74 0.72
CA PRO A 145 -9.32 -9.28 -0.61
C PRO A 145 -9.87 -8.22 -1.56
N LEU A 146 -9.38 -8.19 -2.82
CA LEU A 146 -9.72 -7.18 -3.83
C LEU A 146 -10.57 -7.72 -4.99
N ASN A 147 -10.91 -9.01 -5.02
CA ASN A 147 -11.52 -9.70 -6.18
C ASN A 147 -12.99 -9.34 -6.48
N ARG A 148 -13.66 -8.53 -5.66
CA ARG A 148 -15.07 -8.17 -5.88
C ARG A 148 -15.27 -6.95 -6.76
N LYS A 149 -14.28 -6.06 -6.79
CA LYS A 149 -14.39 -4.72 -7.42
C LYS A 149 -13.64 -4.63 -8.75
N PHE A 150 -12.61 -5.42 -8.93
CA PHE A 150 -11.64 -5.28 -10.02
C PHE A 150 -11.37 -6.59 -10.73
N GLY A 151 -11.11 -6.48 -12.03
CA GLY A 151 -10.75 -7.57 -12.91
C GLY A 151 -11.92 -8.16 -13.67
N CYS A 152 -11.63 -8.86 -14.77
CA CYS A 152 -12.56 -9.65 -15.57
C CYS A 152 -12.14 -11.13 -15.57
N ASP A 153 -12.99 -12.02 -16.06
CA ASP A 153 -12.66 -13.45 -16.23
C ASP A 153 -11.71 -13.71 -17.42
N GLU A 154 -11.27 -14.96 -17.57
CA GLU A 154 -10.30 -15.36 -18.60
C GLU A 154 -10.83 -15.13 -20.02
N ASP A 155 -12.09 -15.53 -20.29
CA ASP A 155 -12.67 -15.43 -21.63
C ASP A 155 -12.86 -13.96 -22.02
N MET A 156 -13.38 -13.15 -21.11
CA MET A 156 -13.51 -11.71 -21.30
C MET A 156 -12.13 -11.03 -21.50
N ALA A 157 -11.10 -11.46 -20.80
CA ALA A 157 -9.75 -10.91 -20.98
C ALA A 157 -9.22 -11.20 -22.39
N VAL A 158 -9.44 -12.40 -22.95
CA VAL A 158 -9.07 -12.75 -24.31
C VAL A 158 -9.82 -11.88 -25.32
N ASP A 159 -11.14 -11.73 -25.15
CA ASP A 159 -11.98 -10.89 -26.04
C ASP A 159 -11.53 -9.42 -26.02
N LEU A 160 -11.32 -8.87 -24.82
CA LEU A 160 -10.89 -7.48 -24.64
C LEU A 160 -9.50 -7.19 -25.21
N MET A 161 -8.56 -8.13 -25.03
CA MET A 161 -7.21 -7.98 -25.59
C MET A 161 -7.20 -8.13 -27.12
N SER A 162 -8.11 -8.93 -27.67
CA SER A 162 -8.32 -9.01 -29.14
C SER A 162 -8.89 -7.71 -29.69
N GLU A 163 -9.92 -7.16 -29.03
CA GLU A 163 -10.53 -5.89 -29.41
C GLU A 163 -9.54 -4.70 -29.29
N ALA A 164 -8.59 -4.76 -28.34
CA ALA A 164 -7.60 -3.70 -28.15
C ALA A 164 -6.77 -3.42 -29.41
N GLY A 165 -6.37 -4.45 -30.15
CA GLY A 165 -5.68 -4.32 -31.44
C GLY A 165 -6.53 -3.63 -32.51
N ASP A 166 -7.80 -4.00 -32.60
CA ASP A 166 -8.75 -3.41 -33.55
C ASP A 166 -9.01 -1.92 -33.27
N LEU A 167 -8.93 -1.54 -32.00
CA LEU A 167 -9.04 -0.16 -31.52
C LEU A 167 -7.74 0.66 -31.66
N GLY A 168 -6.68 0.10 -32.29
CA GLY A 168 -5.40 0.77 -32.48
C GLY A 168 -4.55 0.93 -31.23
N LEU A 169 -4.83 0.16 -30.18
CA LEU A 169 -4.01 0.04 -28.98
C LEU A 169 -3.00 -1.11 -29.13
N ILE A 170 -2.03 -1.18 -28.24
CA ILE A 170 -1.01 -2.25 -28.21
C ILE A 170 -1.36 -3.22 -27.06
N PRO A 171 -1.91 -4.42 -27.34
CA PRO A 171 -2.09 -5.45 -26.35
C PRO A 171 -0.71 -5.86 -25.79
N SER A 172 -0.42 -5.51 -24.54
CA SER A 172 0.92 -5.70 -23.95
C SER A 172 0.95 -6.79 -22.88
N GLY A 173 -0.02 -6.83 -21.99
CA GLY A 173 0.06 -7.76 -20.88
C GLY A 173 -1.24 -8.10 -20.18
N ILE A 174 -1.13 -9.02 -19.24
CA ILE A 174 -2.21 -9.38 -18.32
C ILE A 174 -1.70 -9.17 -16.89
N SER A 175 -2.56 -8.64 -16.02
CA SER A 175 -2.29 -8.41 -14.61
C SER A 175 -3.28 -9.11 -13.69
N PHE A 176 -2.84 -9.41 -12.48
CA PHE A 176 -3.70 -9.84 -11.38
C PHE A 176 -3.24 -9.24 -10.05
N HIS A 177 -4.03 -9.42 -8.99
CA HIS A 177 -3.64 -9.02 -7.64
C HIS A 177 -4.17 -10.04 -6.63
N VAL A 178 -3.32 -10.56 -5.75
CA VAL A 178 -3.66 -11.62 -4.77
C VAL A 178 -4.33 -11.13 -3.48
N GLY A 179 -4.62 -9.84 -3.39
CA GLY A 179 -5.10 -9.18 -2.16
C GLY A 179 -3.98 -8.51 -1.37
N SER A 180 -4.34 -7.52 -0.53
CA SER A 180 -3.36 -6.79 0.29
C SER A 180 -2.97 -7.61 1.53
N GLN A 181 -1.73 -7.46 1.99
CA GLN A 181 -1.18 -8.17 3.14
C GLN A 181 -1.33 -9.70 2.98
N GLN A 182 -0.84 -10.23 1.84
CA GLN A 182 -0.92 -11.65 1.54
C GLN A 182 0.22 -12.41 2.21
N THR A 183 -0.09 -13.19 3.23
CA THR A 183 0.91 -13.94 4.03
C THR A 183 1.25 -15.31 3.45
N GLU A 184 0.48 -15.79 2.43
CA GLU A 184 0.70 -17.08 1.79
C GLU A 184 1.45 -16.93 0.45
N PRO A 185 2.76 -17.27 0.36
CA PRO A 185 3.53 -17.14 -0.88
C PRO A 185 2.97 -17.93 -2.06
N THR A 186 2.27 -19.02 -1.78
CA THR A 186 1.63 -19.89 -2.80
C THR A 186 0.45 -19.25 -3.51
N ALA A 187 -0.10 -18.16 -2.99
CA ALA A 187 -1.22 -17.43 -3.59
C ALA A 187 -0.94 -16.92 -5.02
N TRP A 188 0.31 -16.76 -5.41
CA TRP A 188 0.70 -16.38 -6.78
C TRP A 188 0.67 -17.52 -7.80
N GLN A 189 0.67 -18.80 -7.35
CA GLN A 189 0.83 -19.95 -8.26
C GLN A 189 -0.36 -20.11 -9.21
N ALA A 190 -1.58 -20.15 -8.67
CA ALA A 190 -2.78 -20.34 -9.48
C ALA A 190 -3.03 -19.17 -10.47
N PRO A 191 -2.90 -17.89 -10.07
CA PRO A 191 -2.99 -16.79 -11.02
C PRO A 191 -1.91 -16.82 -12.12
N ILE A 192 -0.67 -17.19 -11.84
CA ILE A 192 0.38 -17.32 -12.86
C ILE A 192 0.01 -18.44 -13.87
N ALA A 193 -0.54 -19.56 -13.40
CA ALA A 193 -1.06 -20.61 -14.28
C ALA A 193 -2.22 -20.10 -15.15
N GLN A 194 -3.12 -19.28 -14.58
CA GLN A 194 -4.22 -18.63 -15.29
C GLN A 194 -3.71 -17.71 -16.41
N LEU A 195 -2.71 -16.86 -16.12
CA LEU A 195 -2.09 -16.02 -17.14
C LEU A 195 -1.55 -16.83 -18.31
N SER A 196 -0.90 -17.96 -18.04
CA SER A 196 -0.30 -18.76 -19.10
C SER A 196 -1.33 -19.36 -20.08
N ARG A 197 -2.56 -19.60 -19.61
CA ARG A 197 -3.66 -20.03 -20.50
C ARG A 197 -4.10 -18.91 -21.42
N ILE A 198 -4.31 -17.70 -20.87
CA ILE A 198 -4.68 -16.51 -21.63
C ILE A 198 -3.61 -16.17 -22.69
N PHE A 199 -2.33 -16.19 -22.29
CA PHE A 199 -1.21 -15.94 -23.22
C PHE A 199 -1.20 -16.92 -24.41
N ARG A 200 -1.49 -18.21 -24.17
CA ARG A 200 -1.58 -19.22 -25.24
C ARG A 200 -2.79 -18.96 -26.15
N GLN A 201 -3.97 -18.71 -25.60
CA GLN A 201 -5.17 -18.42 -26.37
C GLN A 201 -4.96 -17.18 -27.27
N LEU A 202 -4.37 -16.11 -26.75
CA LEU A 202 -4.06 -14.92 -27.52
C LEU A 202 -3.01 -15.17 -28.60
N ALA A 203 -1.99 -15.99 -28.30
CA ALA A 203 -0.98 -16.38 -29.30
C ALA A 203 -1.58 -17.20 -30.45
N GLU A 204 -2.59 -18.06 -30.19
CA GLU A 204 -3.33 -18.79 -31.22
C GLU A 204 -4.13 -17.84 -32.12
N LEU A 205 -4.56 -16.67 -31.59
CA LEU A 205 -5.18 -15.59 -32.35
C LEU A 205 -4.18 -14.64 -33.03
N GLY A 206 -2.87 -14.93 -32.92
CA GLY A 206 -1.81 -14.09 -33.50
C GLY A 206 -1.41 -12.88 -32.66
N ILE A 207 -1.89 -12.79 -31.41
CA ILE A 207 -1.59 -11.69 -30.50
C ILE A 207 -0.50 -12.12 -29.53
N ALA A 208 0.69 -11.54 -29.65
CA ALA A 208 1.82 -11.82 -28.78
C ALA A 208 1.91 -10.78 -27.67
N LEU A 209 1.67 -11.21 -26.42
CA LEU A 209 1.87 -10.36 -25.24
C LEU A 209 3.32 -10.40 -24.79
N ASP A 210 3.82 -9.26 -24.32
CA ASP A 210 5.21 -9.08 -23.88
C ASP A 210 5.39 -8.89 -22.37
N THR A 211 4.30 -8.74 -21.61
CA THR A 211 4.34 -8.38 -20.20
C THR A 211 3.43 -9.25 -19.32
N ILE A 212 3.98 -9.75 -18.22
CA ILE A 212 3.26 -10.38 -17.11
C ILE A 212 3.30 -9.43 -15.92
N ASN A 213 2.15 -9.02 -15.39
CA ASN A 213 2.09 -8.22 -14.19
C ASN A 213 1.49 -9.05 -13.04
N ILE A 214 2.33 -9.41 -12.07
CA ILE A 214 1.96 -10.24 -10.92
C ILE A 214 1.36 -9.45 -9.76
N GLY A 215 1.12 -8.15 -9.95
CA GLY A 215 0.47 -7.26 -8.99
C GLY A 215 1.28 -7.02 -7.73
N GLY A 216 0.53 -6.53 -6.74
CA GLY A 216 1.03 -6.28 -5.38
C GLY A 216 0.58 -7.36 -4.38
N GLY A 217 0.38 -6.93 -3.14
CA GLY A 217 -0.06 -7.81 -2.05
C GLY A 217 1.06 -8.27 -1.12
N PHE A 218 2.32 -8.01 -1.46
CA PHE A 218 3.49 -8.36 -0.63
C PHE A 218 3.36 -7.71 0.76
N PRO A 219 3.45 -8.52 1.84
CA PRO A 219 3.15 -8.07 3.18
C PRO A 219 4.32 -7.37 3.86
N THR A 220 3.99 -6.67 4.96
CA THR A 220 4.93 -6.32 6.03
C THR A 220 4.58 -7.09 7.31
N THR A 221 5.50 -7.16 8.25
CA THR A 221 5.25 -7.80 9.55
C THR A 221 4.54 -6.80 10.46
N PHE A 222 3.45 -7.23 11.10
CA PHE A 222 2.78 -6.48 12.14
C PHE A 222 2.90 -7.24 13.47
N GLY A 223 3.42 -6.58 14.50
CA GLY A 223 3.59 -7.21 15.82
C GLY A 223 4.41 -8.50 15.74
N ASP A 224 3.84 -9.60 16.24
CA ASP A 224 4.46 -10.93 16.31
C ASP A 224 4.03 -11.84 15.15
N ASP A 225 3.39 -11.31 14.10
CA ASP A 225 2.93 -12.09 12.96
C ASP A 225 4.11 -12.79 12.25
N ALA A 226 3.96 -14.07 11.99
CA ALA A 226 4.94 -14.86 11.24
C ALA A 226 4.75 -14.63 9.74
N VAL A 227 5.33 -13.55 9.20
CA VAL A 227 5.31 -13.25 7.76
C VAL A 227 6.55 -13.85 7.11
N PRO A 228 6.40 -14.67 6.04
CA PRO A 228 7.55 -15.17 5.28
C PRO A 228 8.40 -14.03 4.70
N ASP A 229 9.70 -14.25 4.62
CA ASP A 229 10.60 -13.27 4.00
C ASP A 229 10.39 -13.17 2.48
N ILE A 230 10.81 -12.06 1.88
CA ILE A 230 10.64 -11.79 0.44
C ILE A 230 11.34 -12.83 -0.44
N PHE A 231 12.38 -13.50 0.05
CA PHE A 231 13.08 -14.58 -0.67
C PHE A 231 12.15 -15.79 -0.87
N THR A 232 11.29 -16.10 0.11
CA THR A 232 10.31 -17.18 0.03
C THR A 232 9.29 -16.89 -1.08
N TYR A 233 8.76 -15.65 -1.14
CA TYR A 233 7.88 -15.21 -2.23
C TYR A 233 8.58 -15.31 -3.59
N ALA A 234 9.80 -14.78 -3.69
CA ALA A 234 10.59 -14.82 -4.93
C ALA A 234 10.80 -16.24 -5.44
N LYS A 235 11.11 -17.19 -4.54
CA LYS A 235 11.30 -18.60 -4.89
C LYS A 235 10.03 -19.22 -5.46
N VAL A 236 8.88 -19.01 -4.81
CA VAL A 236 7.60 -19.58 -5.25
C VAL A 236 7.15 -18.97 -6.58
N ILE A 237 7.22 -17.64 -6.71
CA ILE A 237 6.83 -16.91 -7.92
C ILE A 237 7.72 -17.34 -9.11
N LYS A 238 9.04 -17.37 -8.94
CA LYS A 238 9.98 -17.79 -10.01
C LYS A 238 9.77 -19.23 -10.42
N ALA A 239 9.49 -20.12 -9.46
CA ALA A 239 9.18 -21.51 -9.77
C ALA A 239 7.92 -21.63 -10.62
N ALA A 240 6.84 -20.92 -10.26
CA ALA A 240 5.59 -20.90 -11.02
C ALA A 240 5.79 -20.30 -12.43
N LEU A 241 6.50 -19.17 -12.54
CA LEU A 241 6.83 -18.57 -13.84
C LEU A 241 7.63 -19.51 -14.74
N ASN A 242 8.62 -20.23 -14.19
CA ASN A 242 9.42 -21.19 -14.96
C ASN A 242 8.59 -22.40 -15.42
N VAL A 243 7.68 -22.91 -14.60
CA VAL A 243 6.77 -24.01 -14.96
C VAL A 243 5.85 -23.63 -16.11
N HIS A 244 5.30 -22.40 -16.11
CA HIS A 244 4.23 -22.01 -17.02
C HIS A 244 4.71 -21.26 -18.26
N PHE A 245 5.86 -20.56 -18.20
CA PHE A 245 6.39 -19.75 -19.29
C PHE A 245 7.79 -20.19 -19.77
N GLY A 246 8.48 -21.06 -19.02
CA GLY A 246 9.82 -21.53 -19.36
C GLY A 246 10.89 -20.44 -19.36
N ASP A 247 11.97 -20.67 -20.12
CA ASP A 247 13.14 -19.76 -20.15
C ASP A 247 12.90 -18.47 -20.95
N LYS A 248 11.97 -18.49 -21.91
CA LYS A 248 11.61 -17.34 -22.77
C LYS A 248 10.36 -16.61 -22.25
N LYS A 249 10.31 -16.39 -20.93
CA LYS A 249 9.20 -15.66 -20.33
C LYS A 249 9.17 -14.20 -20.78
N PRO A 250 7.96 -13.59 -20.89
CA PRO A 250 7.80 -12.17 -21.07
C PRO A 250 8.43 -11.35 -19.92
N ARG A 251 8.53 -10.04 -20.10
CA ARG A 251 8.85 -9.10 -19.03
C ARG A 251 7.93 -9.35 -17.83
N VAL A 252 8.47 -9.38 -16.63
CA VAL A 252 7.65 -9.56 -15.42
C VAL A 252 7.70 -8.30 -14.58
N ILE A 253 6.51 -7.83 -14.17
CA ILE A 253 6.29 -6.64 -13.31
C ILE A 253 5.68 -7.10 -11.99
N ALA A 254 6.12 -6.50 -10.88
CA ALA A 254 5.49 -6.57 -9.57
C ALA A 254 5.17 -5.17 -9.04
N GLU A 255 4.07 -5.02 -8.29
CA GLU A 255 3.56 -3.74 -7.78
C GLU A 255 3.56 -3.69 -6.24
N PRO A 256 4.71 -3.86 -5.55
CA PRO A 256 4.75 -3.75 -4.11
C PRO A 256 4.49 -2.31 -3.65
N GLY A 257 3.68 -2.17 -2.60
CA GLY A 257 3.50 -0.92 -1.87
C GLY A 257 3.92 -1.10 -0.42
N ARG A 258 3.08 -1.77 0.37
CA ARG A 258 3.26 -2.00 1.80
C ARG A 258 4.63 -2.59 2.16
N ALA A 259 5.09 -3.61 1.45
CA ALA A 259 6.37 -4.26 1.71
C ALA A 259 7.60 -3.34 1.60
N LEU A 260 7.47 -2.19 0.92
CA LEU A 260 8.57 -1.23 0.74
C LEU A 260 8.60 -0.13 1.79
N VAL A 261 7.43 0.27 2.31
CA VAL A 261 7.33 1.45 3.17
C VAL A 261 6.68 1.16 4.54
N GLY A 262 5.99 0.03 4.71
CA GLY A 262 5.18 -0.25 5.91
C GLY A 262 5.97 -0.17 7.21
N ASP A 263 7.06 -0.91 7.31
CA ASP A 263 7.93 -0.97 8.48
C ASP A 263 8.88 0.25 8.65
N ALA A 264 8.80 1.19 7.71
CA ALA A 264 9.61 2.42 7.73
C ALA A 264 8.89 3.61 8.40
N GLY A 265 7.72 3.40 8.99
CA GLY A 265 6.95 4.46 9.62
C GLY A 265 6.48 4.13 11.03
N ILE A 266 6.48 5.14 11.90
CA ILE A 266 5.85 5.12 13.22
C ILE A 266 4.92 6.33 13.35
N ILE A 267 3.66 6.11 13.75
CA ILE A 267 2.82 7.20 14.22
C ILE A 267 3.12 7.44 15.70
N VAL A 268 3.46 8.68 16.01
CA VAL A 268 3.59 9.18 17.40
C VAL A 268 2.27 9.79 17.80
N SER A 269 1.68 9.28 18.87
CA SER A 269 0.35 9.65 19.35
C SER A 269 0.41 9.94 20.85
N GLU A 270 -0.48 10.80 21.32
CA GLU A 270 -0.68 11.11 22.73
C GLU A 270 -1.93 10.43 23.27
N VAL A 271 -1.84 9.91 24.50
CA VAL A 271 -3.02 9.45 25.25
C VAL A 271 -3.83 10.66 25.70
N VAL A 272 -5.02 10.80 25.17
CA VAL A 272 -5.96 11.89 25.54
C VAL A 272 -6.68 11.55 26.84
N LEU A 273 -7.11 10.28 26.99
CA LEU A 273 -7.88 9.82 28.15
C LEU A 273 -7.69 8.32 28.37
N VAL A 274 -7.64 7.92 29.63
CA VAL A 274 -7.82 6.52 30.07
C VAL A 274 -9.08 6.46 30.92
N ALA A 275 -10.03 5.59 30.57
CA ALA A 275 -11.33 5.52 31.25
C ALA A 275 -11.82 4.08 31.45
N GLN A 276 -12.72 3.91 32.40
CA GLN A 276 -13.62 2.75 32.54
C GLN A 276 -15.05 3.24 32.31
N LYS A 277 -15.94 2.37 31.81
CA LYS A 277 -17.35 2.76 31.53
C LYS A 277 -18.24 2.60 32.74
N SER A 278 -17.84 1.78 33.73
CA SER A 278 -18.47 1.70 35.04
C SER A 278 -17.42 1.39 36.11
N SER A 279 -17.76 1.63 37.38
CA SER A 279 -16.87 1.34 38.52
C SER A 279 -16.56 -0.17 38.72
N ASN A 280 -17.41 -1.02 38.14
CA ASN A 280 -17.27 -2.49 38.21
C ASN A 280 -16.71 -3.09 36.89
N ASP A 281 -16.38 -2.24 35.91
CA ASP A 281 -15.88 -2.69 34.62
C ASP A 281 -14.37 -2.99 34.75
N SER A 282 -13.97 -4.18 34.36
CA SER A 282 -12.56 -4.54 34.25
C SER A 282 -11.91 -4.04 32.95
N GLN A 283 -12.74 -3.64 31.97
CA GLN A 283 -12.30 -3.19 30.66
C GLN A 283 -11.85 -1.72 30.71
N ARG A 284 -10.63 -1.46 30.28
CA ARG A 284 -10.11 -0.11 30.11
C ARG A 284 -10.30 0.36 28.66
N TRP A 285 -10.53 1.66 28.53
CA TRP A 285 -10.55 2.38 27.26
C TRP A 285 -9.40 3.37 27.23
N VAL A 286 -8.59 3.32 26.18
CA VAL A 286 -7.49 4.25 25.94
C VAL A 286 -7.81 5.05 24.69
N TYR A 287 -8.02 6.35 24.87
CA TYR A 287 -8.31 7.28 23.78
C TYR A 287 -7.01 7.95 23.37
N LEU A 288 -6.68 7.81 22.09
CA LEU A 288 -5.52 8.44 21.46
C LEU A 288 -5.95 9.67 20.66
N ASP A 289 -5.01 10.56 20.36
CA ASP A 289 -5.23 11.68 19.43
C ASP A 289 -5.15 11.27 17.95
N VAL A 290 -4.98 9.98 17.67
CA VAL A 290 -5.05 9.34 16.36
C VAL A 290 -6.05 8.20 16.39
N GLY A 291 -6.75 7.98 15.29
CA GLY A 291 -7.73 6.91 15.20
C GLY A 291 -7.98 6.50 13.75
N ARG A 292 -9.09 5.80 13.55
CA ARG A 292 -9.49 5.27 12.25
C ARG A 292 -9.62 6.36 11.19
N PHE A 293 -10.18 7.51 11.54
CA PHE A 293 -10.33 8.65 10.63
C PHE A 293 -9.06 9.48 10.43
N HIS A 294 -7.98 9.20 11.18
CA HIS A 294 -6.71 9.93 11.13
C HIS A 294 -5.54 9.05 10.69
N GLY A 295 -5.80 8.06 9.85
CA GLY A 295 -4.77 7.23 9.25
C GLY A 295 -4.77 5.77 9.68
N LEU A 296 -5.59 5.35 10.64
CA LEU A 296 -5.67 3.95 11.06
C LEU A 296 -6.90 3.23 10.49
N ALA A 297 -7.33 3.62 9.27
CA ALA A 297 -8.52 3.06 8.62
C ALA A 297 -8.45 1.55 8.38
N GLU A 298 -7.26 1.00 8.17
CA GLU A 298 -7.08 -0.45 7.97
C GLU A 298 -7.29 -1.29 9.25
N THR A 299 -7.57 -0.65 10.39
CA THR A 299 -8.07 -1.34 11.60
C THR A 299 -9.54 -1.71 11.52
N GLU A 300 -10.23 -1.38 10.43
CA GLU A 300 -11.60 -1.84 10.15
C GLU A 300 -11.69 -3.35 10.25
N GLY A 301 -12.68 -3.84 11.03
CA GLY A 301 -12.81 -5.27 11.32
C GLY A 301 -11.57 -5.91 11.98
N GLU A 302 -10.69 -5.09 12.57
CA GLU A 302 -9.39 -5.50 13.14
C GLU A 302 -8.46 -6.19 12.12
N ALA A 303 -8.61 -5.87 10.85
CA ALA A 303 -7.86 -6.50 9.76
C ALA A 303 -6.34 -6.27 9.89
N ILE A 304 -5.92 -5.04 10.19
CA ILE A 304 -4.52 -4.74 10.52
C ILE A 304 -4.41 -4.45 12.01
N ARG A 305 -3.55 -5.20 12.68
CA ARG A 305 -3.26 -5.05 14.11
C ARG A 305 -1.85 -4.49 14.29
N TYR A 306 -1.79 -3.16 14.45
CA TYR A 306 -0.52 -2.47 14.68
C TYR A 306 0.04 -2.80 16.07
N ARG A 307 1.36 -2.92 16.16
CA ARG A 307 2.05 -3.02 17.45
C ARG A 307 2.07 -1.63 18.11
N LEU A 308 1.61 -1.55 19.36
CA LEU A 308 1.64 -0.34 20.16
C LEU A 308 2.69 -0.46 21.27
N THR A 309 3.49 0.58 21.50
CA THR A 309 4.43 0.66 22.62
C THR A 309 4.35 2.00 23.32
N VAL A 310 4.67 2.00 24.61
CA VAL A 310 4.74 3.20 25.45
C VAL A 310 6.17 3.32 25.97
N PRO A 311 7.04 4.15 25.36
CA PRO A 311 8.47 4.16 25.65
C PRO A 311 8.82 4.40 27.12
N GLU A 312 8.07 5.26 27.79
CA GLU A 312 8.30 5.62 29.20
C GLU A 312 7.83 4.54 30.20
N ARG A 313 7.22 3.43 29.74
CA ARG A 313 6.56 2.44 30.58
C ARG A 313 6.84 0.98 30.16
N GLN A 314 7.98 0.72 29.57
CA GLN A 314 8.29 -0.60 28.99
C GLN A 314 8.31 -1.74 30.04
N ASP A 315 8.70 -1.44 31.28
CA ASP A 315 8.78 -2.44 32.38
C ASP A 315 7.51 -2.50 33.25
N SER A 316 6.42 -1.84 32.84
CA SER A 316 5.18 -1.81 33.59
C SER A 316 4.35 -3.07 33.39
N ALA A 317 3.63 -3.52 34.42
CA ALA A 317 2.58 -4.52 34.26
C ALA A 317 1.54 -4.03 33.25
N THR A 318 1.01 -4.94 32.44
CA THR A 318 0.01 -4.63 31.40
C THR A 318 -1.36 -5.21 31.74
N THR A 319 -2.39 -4.66 31.18
CA THR A 319 -3.75 -5.21 31.17
C THR A 319 -4.41 -4.89 29.84
N PRO A 320 -5.38 -5.73 29.36
CA PRO A 320 -6.12 -5.46 28.14
C PRO A 320 -6.82 -4.10 28.14
N ALA A 321 -6.78 -3.41 27.01
CA ALA A 321 -7.44 -2.14 26.79
C ALA A 321 -8.02 -2.07 25.36
N ILE A 322 -9.21 -1.46 25.24
CA ILE A 322 -9.79 -1.06 23.96
C ILE A 322 -9.15 0.26 23.56
N ILE A 323 -8.69 0.37 22.33
CA ILE A 323 -8.13 1.61 21.78
C ILE A 323 -9.20 2.33 20.98
N ALA A 324 -9.32 3.64 21.19
CA ALA A 324 -10.24 4.50 20.46
C ALA A 324 -9.54 5.78 19.97
N GLY A 325 -10.00 6.29 18.85
CA GLY A 325 -9.55 7.57 18.31
C GLY A 325 -10.28 8.77 18.96
N PRO A 326 -9.93 10.00 18.53
CA PRO A 326 -10.38 11.23 19.17
C PRO A 326 -11.75 11.72 18.67
N THR A 327 -12.32 11.11 17.63
CA THR A 327 -13.54 11.66 17.00
C THR A 327 -14.81 11.33 17.78
N CYS A 328 -15.87 12.08 17.51
CA CYS A 328 -17.19 11.86 18.10
C CYS A 328 -17.95 10.68 17.49
N ASP A 329 -17.35 9.96 16.55
CA ASP A 329 -17.94 8.78 15.93
C ASP A 329 -17.57 7.51 16.68
N SER A 330 -18.56 6.68 17.02
CA SER A 330 -18.32 5.39 17.72
C SER A 330 -17.55 4.37 16.86
N VAL A 331 -17.56 4.52 15.53
CA VAL A 331 -16.76 3.71 14.60
C VAL A 331 -15.25 3.96 14.79
N ASP A 332 -14.87 5.08 15.41
CA ASP A 332 -13.47 5.38 15.74
C ASP A 332 -12.95 4.57 16.94
N THR A 333 -13.30 3.28 16.94
CA THR A 333 -12.85 2.26 17.90
C THR A 333 -12.03 1.22 17.14
N LEU A 334 -10.85 0.90 17.61
CA LEU A 334 -9.88 0.09 16.88
C LEU A 334 -9.97 -1.40 17.23
N TYR A 335 -9.57 -1.79 18.44
CA TYR A 335 -9.42 -3.19 18.86
C TYR A 335 -10.42 -3.54 19.98
N GLU A 336 -11.70 -3.57 19.64
CA GLU A 336 -12.79 -3.80 20.60
C GLU A 336 -12.99 -5.28 20.91
N HIS A 337 -12.88 -6.14 19.89
CA HIS A 337 -13.10 -7.59 20.04
C HIS A 337 -11.86 -8.30 20.60
N ASN A 338 -10.68 -7.82 20.22
CA ASN A 338 -9.42 -8.35 20.68
C ASN A 338 -8.57 -7.20 21.27
N PRO A 339 -8.83 -6.80 22.54
CA PRO A 339 -8.12 -5.71 23.17
C PRO A 339 -6.60 -5.91 23.18
N VAL A 340 -5.85 -4.81 23.22
CA VAL A 340 -4.39 -4.83 23.27
C VAL A 340 -3.85 -4.66 24.68
N GLU A 341 -2.73 -5.29 24.97
CA GLU A 341 -2.04 -5.15 26.25
C GLU A 341 -1.43 -3.74 26.37
N MET A 342 -1.87 -2.97 27.37
CA MET A 342 -1.39 -1.61 27.62
C MET A 342 -0.93 -1.46 29.08
N PRO A 343 0.13 -0.67 29.37
CA PRO A 343 0.62 -0.46 30.72
C PRO A 343 -0.50 -0.05 31.71
N VAL A 344 -0.54 -0.67 32.86
CA VAL A 344 -1.53 -0.32 33.93
C VAL A 344 -1.38 1.13 34.37
N ALA A 345 -0.14 1.63 34.44
CA ALA A 345 0.17 3.00 34.85
C ALA A 345 -0.01 4.05 33.75
N LEU A 346 -0.61 3.68 32.61
CA LEU A 346 -0.88 4.61 31.47
C LEU A 346 -1.82 5.73 31.90
N LYS A 347 -1.51 6.97 31.49
CA LYS A 347 -2.29 8.16 31.82
C LYS A 347 -2.31 9.16 30.66
N SER A 348 -3.22 10.15 30.72
CA SER A 348 -3.24 11.26 29.77
C SER A 348 -1.90 11.98 29.70
N GLY A 349 -1.46 12.31 28.50
CA GLY A 349 -0.17 12.93 28.19
C GLY A 349 0.97 11.94 27.96
N ASP A 350 0.78 10.63 28.19
CA ASP A 350 1.76 9.61 27.83
C ASP A 350 1.81 9.43 26.30
N ILE A 351 3.00 9.16 25.77
CA ILE A 351 3.20 8.92 24.34
C ILE A 351 3.06 7.44 24.00
N VAL A 352 2.28 7.18 22.96
CA VAL A 352 2.13 5.86 22.36
C VAL A 352 2.74 5.87 20.96
N LEU A 353 3.59 4.91 20.66
CA LEU A 353 4.13 4.67 19.33
C LEU A 353 3.32 3.57 18.65
N VAL A 354 2.74 3.88 17.50
CA VAL A 354 2.05 2.91 16.63
C VAL A 354 3.02 2.53 15.52
N HIS A 355 3.52 1.30 15.57
CA HIS A 355 4.59 0.83 14.66
C HIS A 355 4.06 0.34 13.33
N ASP A 356 4.95 0.24 12.35
CA ASP A 356 4.73 -0.34 11.02
C ASP A 356 3.64 0.39 10.22
N THR A 357 3.56 1.72 10.42
CA THR A 357 2.52 2.61 9.87
C THR A 357 2.95 3.41 8.64
N GLY A 358 4.03 3.02 7.97
CA GLY A 358 4.53 3.74 6.80
C GLY A 358 3.66 3.62 5.54
N ALA A 359 2.73 2.66 5.50
CA ALA A 359 1.84 2.41 4.36
C ALA A 359 0.37 2.57 4.74
N TYR A 360 -0.43 3.17 3.83
CA TYR A 360 -1.89 3.28 3.92
C TYR A 360 -2.40 3.92 5.22
N THR A 361 -1.66 4.91 5.73
CA THR A 361 -2.01 5.66 6.93
C THR A 361 -2.30 7.13 6.61
N ALA A 362 -1.30 7.97 6.38
CA ALA A 362 -1.53 9.38 6.04
C ALA A 362 -2.44 9.57 4.82
N THR A 363 -2.45 8.62 3.89
CA THR A 363 -3.34 8.60 2.72
C THR A 363 -4.81 8.31 3.04
N TYR A 364 -5.10 7.80 4.23
CA TYR A 364 -6.45 7.49 4.71
C TYR A 364 -6.93 8.47 5.79
N SER A 365 -6.28 9.60 5.93
CA SER A 365 -6.72 10.66 6.84
C SER A 365 -7.89 11.43 6.26
N SER A 366 -8.94 11.62 7.07
CA SER A 366 -10.03 12.54 6.77
C SER A 366 -9.54 13.99 6.77
N VAL A 367 -10.27 14.85 6.05
CA VAL A 367 -9.97 16.28 5.97
C VAL A 367 -11.04 17.07 6.73
N GLY A 368 -10.69 17.52 7.93
CA GLY A 368 -11.54 18.42 8.72
C GLY A 368 -12.69 17.75 9.49
N PHE A 369 -12.75 16.40 9.58
CA PHE A 369 -13.75 15.75 10.43
C PHE A 369 -13.53 16.15 11.90
N ASN A 370 -14.57 16.60 12.57
CA ASN A 370 -14.53 17.26 13.88
C ASN A 370 -13.54 18.46 13.97
N GLY A 371 -13.17 19.07 12.84
CA GLY A 371 -12.19 20.15 12.78
C GLY A 371 -10.73 19.69 12.91
N LEU A 372 -10.50 18.37 12.95
CA LEU A 372 -9.15 17.82 13.07
C LEU A 372 -8.42 17.86 11.73
N SER A 373 -7.14 18.18 11.78
CA SER A 373 -6.26 18.20 10.59
C SER A 373 -5.89 16.78 10.15
N PRO A 374 -5.62 16.54 8.85
CA PRO A 374 -5.06 15.28 8.40
C PRO A 374 -3.76 14.93 9.14
N LEU A 375 -3.45 13.63 9.23
CA LEU A 375 -2.23 13.14 9.86
C LEU A 375 -1.00 13.77 9.21
N ARG A 376 -0.20 14.45 10.02
CA ARG A 376 1.06 15.05 9.55
C ARG A 376 2.10 13.97 9.30
N VAL A 377 2.99 14.24 8.35
CA VAL A 377 4.11 13.39 8.01
C VAL A 377 5.40 14.18 8.18
N CYS A 378 6.43 13.59 8.75
CA CYS A 378 7.76 14.13 8.79
C CYS A 378 8.81 13.03 8.58
N LEU A 379 10.02 13.44 8.23
CA LEU A 379 11.16 12.52 8.17
C LEU A 379 11.86 12.45 9.53
N VAL A 380 12.47 11.31 9.84
CA VAL A 380 13.23 11.12 11.08
C VAL A 380 14.39 12.13 11.18
N GLU A 381 14.96 12.55 10.06
CA GLU A 381 16.03 13.57 10.00
C GLU A 381 15.56 14.95 10.45
N ASP A 382 14.29 15.28 10.25
CA ASP A 382 13.69 16.59 10.52
C ASP A 382 13.09 16.71 11.92
N VAL A 383 12.96 15.61 12.65
CA VAL A 383 12.36 15.58 14.00
C VAL A 383 12.99 16.60 14.93
N ASN A 384 14.31 16.80 14.86
CA ASN A 384 15.06 17.78 15.65
C ASN A 384 14.73 19.24 15.31
N GLN A 385 14.19 19.51 14.11
CA GLN A 385 13.88 20.87 13.62
C GLN A 385 12.42 21.24 13.87
N MET A 386 11.58 20.28 14.21
CA MET A 386 10.16 20.49 14.49
C MET A 386 9.96 21.16 15.86
N LYS A 387 10.25 22.45 15.94
CA LYS A 387 9.78 23.28 17.04
C LYS A 387 8.26 23.33 17.01
N PHE A 388 7.60 23.19 18.18
CA PHE A 388 6.17 23.38 18.32
C PHE A 388 5.73 24.62 17.51
N PRO A 389 4.80 24.50 16.54
CA PRO A 389 4.22 25.68 15.96
C PRO A 389 3.53 26.42 17.11
N LYS A 390 3.96 27.65 17.41
CA LYS A 390 3.16 28.54 18.25
C LYS A 390 1.79 28.62 17.58
N LEU A 391 0.73 28.24 18.32
CA LEU A 391 -0.65 28.46 17.94
C LEU A 391 -0.73 29.91 17.44
N GLN A 392 -0.82 30.13 16.14
CA GLN A 392 -1.33 31.38 15.63
C GLN A 392 -2.83 31.32 15.92
N ALA A 393 -3.22 32.12 16.90
CA ALA A 393 -4.63 32.40 17.12
C ALA A 393 -5.23 32.92 15.80
N ILE A 394 -6.26 32.24 15.32
CA ILE A 394 -7.12 32.69 14.22
C ILE A 394 -7.88 33.93 14.68
#